data_38ba36ca35979227ac327a589de8d025
#
_entry.id   38ba36ca35979227ac327a589de8d025
#
_cell.length_a   1.000
_cell.length_b   1.000
_cell.length_c   1.000
_cell.angle_alpha   90.00
_cell.angle_beta   90.00
_cell.angle_gamma   90.00
#
_symmetry.space_group_name_H-M   'P 1'
#
loop_
_entity.id
_entity.type
_entity.pdbx_description
1 polymer ?
#
loop_
_entity_poly.entity_id
_entity_poly.type
_entity_poly.pdbx_seq_one_letter_code
_entity_poly.pdbx_strand_id
1 'polypeptide(L)'
;MNYFVTVEELHENGYKDIPTMGGVYIVKAPENFSVEITNNTAAIKNYKGKNLLYNKEFLEEKYSKVIDKSILYYGKATNLRNRISALVKYGYNECKNHRGGKALWQLKNSSKLIIEYYICDDSRNPREEEKRLIQEYKNKNNNNRPFANFQD
;
A
#
# COMPACT_ATOMS: atom_id res chain seq x y z
N MET A 1 9.82 16.60 4.03
CA MET A 1 8.53 16.74 4.74
C MET A 1 7.59 15.64 4.29
N ASN A 2 6.98 14.94 5.25
CA ASN A 2 6.06 13.85 4.97
C ASN A 2 4.62 14.30 5.19
N TYR A 3 3.74 13.83 4.33
CA TYR A 3 2.31 14.14 4.37
C TYR A 3 1.53 12.88 4.68
N PHE A 4 0.42 13.02 5.40
CA PHE A 4 -0.42 11.91 5.84
C PHE A 4 -1.87 12.16 5.46
N VAL A 5 -2.56 11.13 4.97
CA VAL A 5 -3.97 11.21 4.61
C VAL A 5 -4.54 9.80 4.67
N THR A 6 -5.83 9.66 4.96
CA THR A 6 -6.46 8.34 4.94
C THR A 6 -6.96 7.99 3.54
N VAL A 7 -7.13 6.69 3.31
CA VAL A 7 -7.69 6.17 2.06
C VAL A 7 -9.07 6.79 1.80
N GLU A 8 -9.95 6.81 2.81
CA GLU A 8 -11.30 7.35 2.63
C GLU A 8 -11.30 8.85 2.39
N GLU A 9 -10.40 9.60 3.03
CA GLU A 9 -10.30 11.04 2.77
C GLU A 9 -9.92 11.32 1.31
N LEU A 10 -8.99 10.56 0.77
CA LEU A 10 -8.61 10.70 -0.64
C LEU A 10 -9.76 10.34 -1.57
N HIS A 11 -10.48 9.27 -1.25
CA HIS A 11 -11.62 8.86 -2.08
C HIS A 11 -12.74 9.91 -2.07
N GLU A 12 -13.01 10.52 -0.93
CA GLU A 12 -14.07 11.53 -0.78
C GLU A 12 -13.67 12.88 -1.36
N ASN A 13 -12.43 13.32 -1.12
CA ASN A 13 -12.00 14.70 -1.42
C ASN A 13 -11.16 14.83 -2.68
N GLY A 14 -10.70 13.72 -3.25
CA GLY A 14 -9.88 13.72 -4.45
C GLY A 14 -8.40 13.85 -4.15
N TYR A 15 -7.59 13.93 -5.21
CA TYR A 15 -6.14 13.75 -5.15
C TYR A 15 -5.35 15.00 -5.50
N LYS A 16 -6.02 16.13 -5.67
CA LYS A 16 -5.40 17.37 -6.18
C LYS A 16 -4.28 17.92 -5.31
N ASP A 17 -4.30 17.62 -4.00
CA ASP A 17 -3.28 18.10 -3.08
C ASP A 17 -2.01 17.25 -3.09
N ILE A 18 -2.05 16.10 -3.73
CA ILE A 18 -0.87 15.25 -3.88
C ILE A 18 -0.02 15.78 -5.04
N PRO A 19 1.31 15.98 -4.83
CA PRO A 19 2.15 16.50 -5.92
C PRO A 19 2.27 15.52 -7.08
N THR A 20 2.59 16.05 -8.26
CA THR A 20 2.79 15.25 -9.47
C THR A 20 4.25 14.82 -9.66
N MET A 21 5.10 15.14 -8.69
CA MET A 21 6.52 14.78 -8.71
C MET A 21 6.73 13.35 -8.26
N GLY A 22 7.93 12.83 -8.51
CA GLY A 22 8.33 11.49 -8.08
C GLY A 22 8.55 11.40 -6.58
N GLY A 23 8.29 10.22 -6.03
CA GLY A 23 8.48 10.00 -4.62
C GLY A 23 8.10 8.60 -4.20
N VAL A 24 8.00 8.41 -2.89
CA VAL A 24 7.56 7.16 -2.30
C VAL A 24 6.33 7.38 -1.45
N TYR A 25 5.55 6.33 -1.28
CA TYR A 25 4.39 6.35 -0.40
C TYR A 25 4.38 5.08 0.44
N ILE A 26 3.83 5.22 1.63
CA ILE A 26 3.82 4.17 2.65
C ILE A 26 2.39 4.02 3.12
N VAL A 27 1.89 2.79 3.11
CA VAL A 27 0.55 2.53 3.65
C VAL A 27 0.71 1.96 5.05
N LYS A 28 0.06 2.60 6.00
CA LYS A 28 0.18 2.27 7.43
C LYS A 28 -1.16 1.94 8.05
N ALA A 29 -1.14 1.05 9.01
CA ALA A 29 -2.29 0.80 9.88
C ALA A 29 -2.39 1.95 10.88
N PRO A 30 -3.59 2.53 11.10
CA PRO A 30 -3.76 3.51 12.15
C PRO A 30 -3.57 2.89 13.53
N GLU A 31 -3.34 3.74 14.53
CA GLU A 31 -3.22 3.30 15.91
C GLU A 31 -4.47 2.51 16.31
N ASN A 32 -4.26 1.41 17.04
CA ASN A 32 -5.34 0.51 17.50
C ASN A 32 -6.12 -0.16 16.36
N PHE A 33 -5.52 -0.23 15.17
CA PHE A 33 -6.14 -0.91 14.04
C PHE A 33 -6.04 -2.43 14.23
N SER A 34 -7.21 -3.09 14.23
CA SER A 34 -7.26 -4.55 14.33
C SER A 34 -7.20 -5.14 12.94
N VAL A 35 -6.12 -5.85 12.62
CA VAL A 35 -5.97 -6.49 11.32
C VAL A 35 -6.82 -7.76 11.26
N GLU A 36 -7.74 -7.78 10.31
CA GLU A 36 -8.58 -8.93 10.01
C GLU A 36 -8.62 -9.09 8.49
N ILE A 37 -8.24 -10.27 8.02
CA ILE A 37 -8.18 -10.56 6.58
C ILE A 37 -9.53 -11.07 6.13
N THR A 38 -10.02 -10.54 5.00
CA THR A 38 -11.35 -10.85 4.49
C THR A 38 -11.30 -10.99 2.96
N ASN A 39 -12.18 -11.83 2.42
CA ASN A 39 -12.41 -11.90 0.98
C ASN A 39 -13.58 -11.01 0.56
N ASN A 40 -14.26 -10.37 1.52
CA ASN A 40 -15.34 -9.44 1.26
C ASN A 40 -14.76 -8.03 1.05
N THR A 41 -14.32 -7.78 -0.18
CA THR A 41 -13.67 -6.54 -0.57
C THR A 41 -14.42 -5.87 -1.71
N ALA A 42 -14.39 -4.52 -1.76
CA ALA A 42 -14.92 -3.76 -2.89
C ALA A 42 -14.03 -3.86 -4.12
N ALA A 43 -12.74 -4.14 -3.94
CA ALA A 43 -11.78 -4.25 -5.04
C ALA A 43 -12.14 -5.39 -5.99
N ILE A 44 -11.62 -5.31 -7.21
CA ILE A 44 -11.87 -6.33 -8.23
C ILE A 44 -11.33 -7.69 -7.75
N LYS A 45 -12.20 -8.73 -7.86
CA LYS A 45 -11.85 -10.09 -7.41
C LYS A 45 -11.39 -10.98 -8.54
N ASN A 46 -11.91 -10.74 -9.74
CA ASN A 46 -11.59 -11.54 -10.92
C ASN A 46 -11.35 -10.62 -12.11
N TYR A 47 -10.36 -10.96 -12.94
CA TYR A 47 -10.06 -10.21 -14.15
C TYR A 47 -9.54 -11.16 -15.21
N LYS A 48 -10.20 -11.18 -16.39
CA LYS A 48 -9.85 -12.04 -17.50
C LYS A 48 -9.74 -13.52 -17.09
N GLY A 49 -10.68 -13.99 -16.26
CA GLY A 49 -10.72 -15.35 -15.79
C GLY A 49 -9.77 -15.71 -14.66
N LYS A 50 -8.98 -14.74 -14.17
CA LYS A 50 -8.04 -14.97 -13.08
C LYS A 50 -8.61 -14.45 -11.76
N ASN A 51 -8.47 -15.25 -10.70
CA ASN A 51 -8.76 -14.82 -9.34
C ASN A 51 -7.65 -13.92 -8.85
N LEU A 52 -7.99 -12.70 -8.45
CA LEU A 52 -7.03 -11.71 -8.00
C LEU A 52 -6.87 -11.68 -6.47
N LEU A 53 -7.67 -12.44 -5.74
CA LEU A 53 -7.54 -12.52 -4.29
C LEU A 53 -6.44 -13.49 -3.90
N TYR A 54 -5.70 -13.13 -2.86
CA TYR A 54 -4.77 -14.06 -2.24
C TYR A 54 -5.54 -14.98 -1.29
N ASN A 55 -5.00 -16.17 -1.08
CA ASN A 55 -5.51 -17.11 -0.07
C ASN A 55 -5.43 -16.47 1.31
N LYS A 56 -6.50 -16.57 2.10
CA LYS A 56 -6.60 -15.92 3.40
C LYS A 56 -5.53 -16.43 4.37
N GLU A 57 -5.34 -17.72 4.43
CA GLU A 57 -4.36 -18.34 5.34
C GLU A 57 -2.93 -17.93 4.94
N PHE A 58 -2.65 -17.81 3.65
CA PHE A 58 -1.37 -17.31 3.16
C PHE A 58 -1.09 -15.90 3.66
N LEU A 59 -2.08 -15.01 3.56
CA LEU A 59 -1.92 -13.63 4.04
C LEU A 59 -1.80 -13.56 5.56
N GLU A 60 -2.55 -14.37 6.28
CA GLU A 60 -2.47 -14.45 7.74
C GLU A 60 -1.08 -14.90 8.18
N GLU A 61 -0.53 -15.91 7.52
CA GLU A 61 0.81 -16.39 7.81
C GLU A 61 1.86 -15.32 7.51
N LYS A 62 1.76 -14.66 6.35
CA LYS A 62 2.68 -13.57 5.98
C LYS A 62 2.67 -12.45 7.01
N TYR A 63 1.49 -12.04 7.46
CA TYR A 63 1.34 -11.00 8.48
C TYR A 63 1.94 -11.42 9.82
N SER A 64 1.79 -12.69 10.20
CA SER A 64 2.28 -13.19 11.49
C SER A 64 3.79 -13.17 11.61
N LYS A 65 4.53 -13.16 10.49
CA LYS A 65 5.98 -13.24 10.46
C LYS A 65 6.69 -11.92 10.70
N VAL A 66 5.99 -10.80 10.61
CA VAL A 66 6.60 -9.48 10.78
C VAL A 66 6.45 -8.99 12.23
N ILE A 67 7.41 -8.20 12.67
CA ILE A 67 7.42 -7.62 14.01
C ILE A 67 6.71 -6.27 14.00
N ASP A 68 7.09 -5.38 13.07
CA ASP A 68 6.43 -4.09 12.89
C ASP A 68 5.20 -4.28 12.00
N LYS A 69 4.02 -4.24 12.64
CA LYS A 69 2.74 -4.43 11.98
C LYS A 69 2.08 -3.11 11.59
N SER A 70 2.73 -1.99 11.86
CA SER A 70 2.20 -0.66 11.52
C SER A 70 2.39 -0.33 10.05
N ILE A 71 3.45 -0.84 9.43
CA ILE A 71 3.75 -0.59 8.02
C ILE A 71 3.25 -1.78 7.20
N LEU A 72 2.38 -1.48 6.23
CA LEU A 72 1.73 -2.53 5.44
C LEU A 72 2.25 -2.57 4.01
N TYR A 73 2.77 -1.46 3.48
CA TYR A 73 3.19 -1.42 2.08
C TYR A 73 4.08 -0.22 1.81
N TYR A 74 5.12 -0.42 1.01
CA TYR A 74 5.93 0.65 0.42
C TYR A 74 5.73 0.65 -1.09
N GLY A 75 5.47 1.84 -1.65
CA GLY A 75 5.37 2.01 -3.09
C GLY A 75 6.21 3.17 -3.59
N LYS A 76 6.50 3.15 -4.88
CA LYS A 76 7.25 4.21 -5.57
C LYS A 76 6.41 4.77 -6.70
N ALA A 77 6.71 6.00 -7.09
CA ALA A 77 6.03 6.65 -8.20
C ALA A 77 6.93 7.65 -8.90
N THR A 78 6.81 7.75 -10.21
CA THR A 78 7.36 8.87 -10.97
C THR A 78 6.43 10.07 -10.88
N ASN A 79 5.16 9.82 -10.57
CA ASN A 79 4.13 10.82 -10.34
C ASN A 79 3.29 10.35 -9.18
N LEU A 80 3.50 10.94 -7.99
CA LEU A 80 2.82 10.53 -6.76
C LEU A 80 1.31 10.59 -6.88
N ARG A 81 0.77 11.70 -7.43
CA ARG A 81 -0.68 11.85 -7.57
C ARG A 81 -1.30 10.71 -8.38
N ASN A 82 -0.71 10.41 -9.53
CA ASN A 82 -1.23 9.35 -10.41
C ASN A 82 -1.17 7.99 -9.73
N ARG A 83 -0.06 7.68 -9.07
CA ARG A 83 0.14 6.35 -8.49
C ARG A 83 -0.71 6.13 -7.24
N ILE A 84 -0.78 7.13 -6.35
CA ILE A 84 -1.61 7.04 -5.15
C ILE A 84 -3.09 7.01 -5.54
N SER A 85 -3.48 7.82 -6.53
CA SER A 85 -4.83 7.78 -7.07
C SER A 85 -5.19 6.38 -7.58
N ALA A 86 -4.30 5.76 -8.35
CA ALA A 86 -4.51 4.40 -8.87
C ALA A 86 -4.65 3.38 -7.73
N LEU A 87 -3.81 3.50 -6.70
CA LEU A 87 -3.87 2.63 -5.53
C LEU A 87 -5.25 2.69 -4.86
N VAL A 88 -5.70 3.88 -4.52
CA VAL A 88 -6.97 4.07 -3.82
C VAL A 88 -8.15 3.64 -4.70
N LYS A 89 -8.15 4.05 -5.96
CA LYS A 89 -9.22 3.69 -6.90
C LYS A 89 -9.31 2.18 -7.11
N TYR A 90 -8.19 1.48 -7.10
CA TYR A 90 -8.19 0.03 -7.18
C TYR A 90 -8.97 -0.57 -6.00
N GLY A 91 -8.78 -0.05 -4.81
CA GLY A 91 -9.48 -0.51 -3.61
C GLY A 91 -11.00 -0.34 -3.68
N TYR A 92 -11.49 0.63 -4.46
CA TYR A 92 -12.92 0.90 -4.66
C TYR A 92 -13.43 0.34 -6.00
N ASN A 93 -12.63 -0.48 -6.68
CA ASN A 93 -12.97 -1.07 -7.99
C ASN A 93 -13.21 -0.01 -9.08
N GLU A 94 -12.46 1.09 -9.01
CA GLU A 94 -12.55 2.19 -9.98
C GLU A 94 -11.33 2.25 -10.90
N CYS A 95 -10.35 1.37 -10.67
CA CYS A 95 -9.12 1.30 -11.46
C CYS A 95 -8.58 -0.13 -11.36
N LYS A 96 -7.94 -0.62 -12.43
CA LYS A 96 -7.40 -1.98 -12.48
C LYS A 96 -5.86 -2.01 -12.59
N ASN A 97 -5.22 -0.84 -12.46
CA ASN A 97 -3.81 -0.68 -12.79
C ASN A 97 -2.83 -0.81 -11.62
N HIS A 98 -3.28 -0.79 -10.37
CA HIS A 98 -2.39 -0.86 -9.21
C HIS A 98 -2.49 -2.21 -8.51
N ARG A 99 -1.95 -3.24 -9.13
CA ARG A 99 -2.03 -4.60 -8.58
C ARG A 99 -0.94 -4.92 -7.55
N GLY A 100 0.13 -4.12 -7.51
CA GLY A 100 1.24 -4.36 -6.59
C GLY A 100 0.85 -4.34 -5.12
N GLY A 101 -0.12 -3.52 -4.75
CA GLY A 101 -0.60 -3.39 -3.38
C GLY A 101 -1.96 -4.02 -3.13
N LYS A 102 -2.42 -4.92 -3.98
CA LYS A 102 -3.80 -5.42 -3.92
C LYS A 102 -4.16 -6.16 -2.63
N ALA A 103 -3.18 -6.72 -1.93
CA ALA A 103 -3.44 -7.40 -0.66
C ALA A 103 -4.00 -6.44 0.41
N LEU A 104 -3.72 -5.15 0.31
CA LEU A 104 -4.25 -4.15 1.25
C LEU A 104 -5.78 -4.19 1.31
N TRP A 105 -6.41 -4.49 0.17
CA TRP A 105 -7.87 -4.46 0.07
C TRP A 105 -8.53 -5.73 0.59
N GLN A 106 -7.76 -6.70 1.03
CA GLN A 106 -8.24 -7.86 1.79
C GLN A 106 -8.14 -7.65 3.29
N LEU A 107 -7.87 -6.42 3.73
CA LEU A 107 -7.95 -6.03 5.13
C LEU A 107 -9.32 -5.41 5.39
N LYS A 108 -9.98 -5.89 6.43
CA LYS A 108 -11.24 -5.29 6.88
C LYS A 108 -10.98 -3.85 7.32
N ASN A 109 -11.89 -2.94 6.97
CA ASN A 109 -11.76 -1.51 7.26
C ASN A 109 -10.55 -0.86 6.58
N SER A 110 -10.20 -1.33 5.38
CA SER A 110 -9.08 -0.79 4.61
C SER A 110 -9.24 0.70 4.28
N SER A 111 -10.46 1.24 4.28
CA SER A 111 -10.70 2.67 4.07
C SER A 111 -10.08 3.55 5.17
N LYS A 112 -9.78 2.98 6.31
CA LYS A 112 -9.17 3.69 7.45
C LYS A 112 -7.64 3.71 7.37
N LEU A 113 -7.03 2.99 6.45
CA LEU A 113 -5.58 2.96 6.31
C LEU A 113 -5.03 4.36 6.02
N ILE A 114 -3.82 4.61 6.49
CA ILE A 114 -3.14 5.90 6.34
C ILE A 114 -2.13 5.78 5.21
N ILE A 115 -2.11 6.76 4.32
CA ILE A 115 -1.10 6.87 3.28
C ILE A 115 -0.19 8.04 3.65
N GLU A 116 1.08 7.73 3.86
CA GLU A 116 2.14 8.71 4.05
C GLU A 116 2.91 8.82 2.75
N TYR A 117 3.27 10.03 2.34
CA TYR A 117 4.06 10.19 1.11
C TYR A 117 5.04 11.35 1.25
N TYR A 118 6.11 11.29 0.45
CA TYR A 118 7.07 12.39 0.34
C TYR A 118 7.75 12.37 -1.02
N ILE A 119 8.19 13.55 -1.44
CA ILE A 119 8.87 13.74 -2.71
C ILE A 119 10.32 13.29 -2.58
N CYS A 120 10.84 12.60 -3.59
CA CYS A 120 12.26 12.32 -3.70
C CYS A 120 12.92 13.45 -4.49
N ASP A 121 14.03 13.94 -3.97
CA ASP A 121 14.78 15.00 -4.65
C ASP A 121 15.72 14.43 -5.73
N ASP A 122 16.51 15.32 -6.37
CA ASP A 122 17.40 14.94 -7.47
C ASP A 122 18.52 13.99 -7.06
N SER A 123 18.84 13.90 -5.76
CA SER A 123 19.93 13.06 -5.27
C SER A 123 19.53 11.59 -5.13
N ARG A 124 18.24 11.28 -5.19
CA ARG A 124 17.73 9.93 -4.96
C ARG A 124 16.47 9.68 -5.76
N ASN A 125 16.48 8.66 -6.60
CA ASN A 125 15.28 8.33 -7.34
C ASN A 125 14.30 7.48 -6.50
N PRO A 126 13.00 7.50 -6.82
CA PRO A 126 12.00 6.78 -6.04
C PRO A 126 12.24 5.28 -5.92
N ARG A 127 12.76 4.65 -6.99
CA ARG A 127 13.04 3.21 -6.98
C ARG A 127 14.11 2.86 -5.96
N GLU A 128 15.18 3.64 -5.91
CA GLU A 128 16.27 3.43 -4.95
C GLU A 128 15.81 3.66 -3.52
N GLU A 129 14.98 4.68 -3.32
CA GLU A 129 14.43 4.99 -2.01
C GLU A 129 13.49 3.89 -1.52
N GLU A 130 12.62 3.38 -2.38
CA GLU A 130 11.75 2.25 -2.04
C GLU A 130 12.57 1.02 -1.64
N LYS A 131 13.59 0.70 -2.42
CA LYS A 131 14.48 -0.44 -2.12
C LYS A 131 15.14 -0.29 -0.76
N ARG A 132 15.61 0.93 -0.45
CA ARG A 132 16.23 1.21 0.83
C ARG A 132 15.26 0.99 1.98
N LEU A 133 14.03 1.50 1.85
CA LEU A 133 13.00 1.36 2.87
C LEU A 133 12.61 -0.11 3.10
N ILE A 134 12.44 -0.87 2.02
CA ILE A 134 12.11 -2.29 2.12
C ILE A 134 13.26 -3.06 2.77
N GLN A 135 14.50 -2.74 2.41
CA GLN A 135 15.66 -3.42 3.01
C GLN A 135 15.78 -3.11 4.50
N GLU A 136 15.57 -1.87 4.91
CA GLU A 136 15.55 -1.50 6.32
C GLU A 136 14.47 -2.25 7.08
N TYR A 137 13.27 -2.34 6.48
CA TYR A 137 12.16 -3.08 7.08
C TYR A 137 12.54 -4.58 7.25
N LYS A 138 13.07 -5.18 6.20
CA LYS A 138 13.49 -6.59 6.25
C LYS A 138 14.53 -6.84 7.35
N ASN A 139 15.48 -5.92 7.50
CA ASN A 139 16.52 -6.04 8.53
C ASN A 139 15.96 -6.07 9.95
N LYS A 140 14.83 -5.43 10.17
CA LYS A 140 14.16 -5.34 11.48
C LYS A 140 13.03 -6.36 11.64
N ASN A 141 12.71 -7.11 10.60
CA ASN A 141 11.54 -7.99 10.57
C ASN A 141 11.89 -9.40 10.10
N ASN A 142 13.03 -9.92 10.55
CA ASN A 142 13.47 -11.31 10.25
C ASN A 142 13.54 -11.58 8.75
N ASN A 143 13.99 -10.60 7.98
CA ASN A 143 14.12 -10.67 6.52
C ASN A 143 12.79 -10.82 5.79
N ASN A 144 11.69 -10.41 6.42
CA ASN A 144 10.35 -10.43 5.81
C ASN A 144 9.97 -9.04 5.30
N ARG A 145 9.28 -9.00 4.17
CA ARG A 145 8.72 -7.77 3.60
C ARG A 145 7.46 -7.35 4.35
N PRO A 146 7.04 -6.08 4.22
CA PRO A 146 5.73 -5.68 4.74
C PRO A 146 4.59 -6.51 4.14
N PHE A 147 3.47 -6.51 4.82
CA PHE A 147 2.30 -7.35 4.51
C PHE A 147 1.93 -7.38 3.02
N ALA A 148 1.85 -6.23 2.36
CA ALA A 148 1.37 -6.15 0.98
C ALA A 148 2.49 -6.05 -0.06
N ASN A 149 3.77 -6.14 0.33
CA ASN A 149 4.89 -6.19 -0.60
C ASN A 149 5.27 -7.65 -0.88
N PHE A 150 5.39 -7.99 -2.15
CA PHE A 150 5.72 -9.36 -2.59
C PHE A 150 7.03 -9.43 -3.36
N GLN A 151 7.62 -8.29 -3.67
CA GLN A 151 8.92 -8.20 -4.34
C GLN A 151 9.59 -6.88 -3.96
N ASP A 152 10.88 -6.81 -4.18
CA ASP A 152 11.67 -5.62 -3.88
C ASP A 152 11.59 -4.58 -5.00
#